data_a4db0518b2a62327e48afedf43e44719
#
_entry.id   a4db0518b2a62327e48afedf43e44719
#
_cell.length_a   1.000
_cell.length_b   1.000
_cell.length_c   1.000
_cell.angle_alpha   90.00
_cell.angle_beta   90.00
_cell.angle_gamma   90.00
#
_symmetry.space_group_name_H-M   'P 1'
#
loop_
_entity.id
_entity.type
_entity.pdbx_description
1 polymer ?
#
loop_
_entity_poly.entity_id
_entity_poly.type
_entity_poly.pdbx_seq_one_letter_code
_entity_poly.pdbx_strand_id
1 'polypeptide(L)'
;MIVDALNAYFRAFIVNPSLSTNGQPIGGLKGFLGILQKLCRDIKPDTVMIIWDGPGGSRKRREQNKNYKAGRKPIRVNRQTDMTDEQQRSNMVWQQLRLIEYLNELPVIQLRFDEVEADDVIAFATQTEQFKGWEKVIVSSDKDFLQLCDGETVLFRPIQKKVHTQVNIVEDFDIHPRNFAMARAIAGDPSDNLKGVPRAGLKTIAKNFNFLREDKDATLQE
;
A
#
# COMPACT_ATOMS: atom_id res chain seq x y z
N MET A 1 2.09 -14.08 0.21
CA MET A 1 1.89 -12.78 -0.52
C MET A 1 0.76 -12.01 0.15
N ILE A 2 0.96 -10.72 0.46
CA ILE A 2 0.01 -9.84 1.16
C ILE A 2 -0.28 -8.65 0.25
N VAL A 3 -1.55 -8.46 -0.13
CA VAL A 3 -1.96 -7.44 -1.12
C VAL A 3 -2.74 -6.34 -0.42
N ASP A 4 -2.28 -5.10 -0.56
CA ASP A 4 -3.02 -3.90 -0.22
C ASP A 4 -4.14 -3.69 -1.27
N ALA A 5 -5.35 -4.05 -0.87
CA ALA A 5 -6.48 -4.22 -1.79
C ALA A 5 -6.89 -2.91 -2.45
N LEU A 6 -7.11 -1.85 -1.67
CA LEU A 6 -7.57 -0.58 -2.23
C LEU A 6 -6.49 0.10 -3.07
N ASN A 7 -5.23 0.00 -2.68
CA ASN A 7 -4.12 0.54 -3.47
C ASN A 7 -4.04 -0.14 -4.85
N ALA A 8 -4.12 -1.46 -4.91
CA ALA A 8 -4.11 -2.21 -6.16
C ALA A 8 -5.37 -1.94 -7.00
N TYR A 9 -6.56 -1.93 -6.37
CA TYR A 9 -7.83 -1.73 -7.03
C TYR A 9 -7.97 -0.35 -7.66
N PHE A 10 -7.73 0.73 -6.90
CA PHE A 10 -7.88 2.09 -7.43
C PHE A 10 -6.93 2.38 -8.59
N ARG A 11 -5.74 1.79 -8.55
CA ARG A 11 -4.81 1.91 -9.67
C ARG A 11 -5.34 1.27 -10.93
N ALA A 12 -5.83 0.04 -10.82
CA ALA A 12 -6.43 -0.66 -11.93
C ALA A 12 -7.63 0.12 -12.47
N PHE A 13 -8.50 0.62 -11.59
CA PHE A 13 -9.68 1.40 -11.95
C PHE A 13 -9.34 2.67 -12.75
N ILE A 14 -8.33 3.43 -12.32
CA ILE A 14 -7.97 4.71 -12.95
C ILE A 14 -7.42 4.53 -14.36
N VAL A 15 -6.67 3.46 -14.63
CA VAL A 15 -5.90 3.33 -15.88
C VAL A 15 -6.46 2.33 -16.88
N ASN A 16 -7.35 1.42 -16.46
CA ASN A 16 -7.82 0.35 -17.31
C ASN A 16 -9.21 0.68 -17.90
N PRO A 17 -9.32 0.90 -19.21
CA PRO A 17 -10.58 1.25 -19.86
C PRO A 17 -11.43 0.03 -20.26
N SER A 18 -11.10 -1.17 -19.78
CA SER A 18 -11.80 -2.38 -20.22
C SER A 18 -13.30 -2.34 -19.96
N LEU A 19 -14.05 -2.78 -20.94
CA LEU A 19 -15.49 -2.94 -20.87
C LEU A 19 -15.85 -4.43 -20.81
N SER A 20 -17.00 -4.74 -20.21
CA SER A 20 -17.66 -6.04 -20.33
C SER A 20 -18.31 -6.20 -21.70
N THR A 21 -18.81 -7.38 -22.00
CA THR A 21 -19.58 -7.66 -23.23
C THR A 21 -20.81 -6.78 -23.37
N ASN A 22 -21.37 -6.29 -22.26
CA ASN A 22 -22.53 -5.40 -22.22
C ASN A 22 -22.15 -3.90 -22.19
N GLY A 23 -20.87 -3.57 -22.45
CA GLY A 23 -20.38 -2.19 -22.46
C GLY A 23 -20.15 -1.57 -21.08
N GLN A 24 -20.27 -2.33 -19.99
CA GLN A 24 -20.05 -1.82 -18.64
C GLN A 24 -18.57 -1.71 -18.32
N PRO A 25 -18.07 -0.59 -17.80
CA PRO A 25 -16.68 -0.49 -17.37
C PRO A 25 -16.36 -1.48 -16.24
N ILE A 26 -15.33 -2.28 -16.45
CA ILE A 26 -14.84 -3.32 -15.53
C ILE A 26 -13.32 -3.24 -15.30
N GLY A 27 -12.72 -2.12 -15.64
CA GLY A 27 -11.26 -1.96 -15.65
C GLY A 27 -10.60 -2.20 -14.29
N GLY A 28 -11.23 -1.75 -13.21
CA GLY A 28 -10.74 -1.97 -11.85
C GLY A 28 -10.70 -3.44 -11.48
N LEU A 29 -11.81 -4.13 -11.70
CA LEU A 29 -11.98 -5.55 -11.45
C LEU A 29 -11.01 -6.38 -12.30
N LYS A 30 -11.05 -6.20 -13.62
CA LYS A 30 -10.21 -6.94 -14.57
C LYS A 30 -8.72 -6.68 -14.34
N GLY A 31 -8.36 -5.43 -14.05
CA GLY A 31 -6.97 -5.07 -13.80
C GLY A 31 -6.44 -5.65 -12.49
N PHE A 32 -7.24 -5.62 -11.41
CA PHE A 32 -6.87 -6.24 -10.14
C PHE A 32 -6.63 -7.74 -10.30
N LEU A 33 -7.61 -8.46 -10.87
CA LEU A 33 -7.49 -9.91 -11.09
C LEU A 33 -6.31 -10.26 -12.02
N GLY A 34 -6.07 -9.44 -13.05
CA GLY A 34 -4.93 -9.63 -13.94
C GLY A 34 -3.58 -9.45 -13.24
N ILE A 35 -3.45 -8.48 -12.36
CA ILE A 35 -2.24 -8.29 -11.53
C ILE A 35 -2.10 -9.47 -10.57
N LEU A 36 -3.17 -9.84 -9.88
CA LEU A 36 -3.16 -10.97 -8.94
C LEU A 36 -2.73 -12.27 -9.62
N GLN A 37 -3.35 -12.60 -10.78
CA GLN A 37 -3.00 -13.78 -11.57
C GLN A 37 -1.52 -13.77 -11.98
N LYS A 38 -1.03 -12.63 -12.46
CA LYS A 38 0.37 -12.49 -12.83
C LYS A 38 1.29 -12.74 -11.64
N LEU A 39 1.02 -12.12 -10.51
CA LEU A 39 1.84 -12.27 -9.31
C LEU A 39 1.80 -13.71 -8.75
N CYS A 40 0.64 -14.35 -8.74
CA CYS A 40 0.54 -15.76 -8.34
C CYS A 40 1.37 -16.68 -9.23
N ARG A 41 1.40 -16.43 -10.55
CA ARG A 41 2.23 -17.19 -11.47
C ARG A 41 3.72 -16.95 -11.28
N ASP A 42 4.12 -15.68 -11.05
CA ASP A 42 5.51 -15.26 -10.98
C ASP A 42 6.13 -15.61 -9.60
N ILE A 43 5.37 -15.44 -8.51
CA ILE A 43 5.82 -15.65 -7.12
C ILE A 43 5.54 -17.08 -6.64
N LYS A 44 4.44 -17.69 -7.11
CA LYS A 44 3.93 -19.01 -6.66
C LYS A 44 3.73 -19.07 -5.13
N PRO A 45 2.97 -18.14 -4.55
CA PRO A 45 2.81 -18.06 -3.12
C PRO A 45 1.99 -19.23 -2.57
N ASP A 46 2.38 -19.78 -1.42
CA ASP A 46 1.61 -20.80 -0.69
C ASP A 46 0.32 -20.20 -0.11
N THR A 47 0.35 -18.91 0.24
CA THR A 47 -0.80 -18.19 0.80
C THR A 47 -0.92 -16.81 0.20
N VAL A 48 -2.14 -16.42 -0.13
CA VAL A 48 -2.48 -15.07 -0.61
C VAL A 48 -3.46 -14.42 0.36
N MET A 49 -3.08 -13.28 0.90
CA MET A 49 -3.92 -12.46 1.78
C MET A 49 -4.25 -11.14 1.05
N ILE A 50 -5.53 -10.81 0.99
CA ILE A 50 -6.05 -9.56 0.43
C ILE A 50 -6.58 -8.73 1.59
N ILE A 51 -5.93 -7.61 1.87
CA ILE A 51 -6.24 -6.77 3.03
C ILE A 51 -7.01 -5.53 2.58
N TRP A 52 -8.21 -5.35 3.14
CA TRP A 52 -9.10 -4.22 2.87
C TRP A 52 -9.09 -3.23 4.04
N ASP A 53 -9.18 -1.93 3.73
CA ASP A 53 -9.43 -0.93 4.76
C ASP A 53 -10.79 -1.15 5.41
N GLY A 54 -10.82 -1.08 6.74
CA GLY A 54 -12.05 -1.14 7.51
C GLY A 54 -12.80 0.18 7.56
N PRO A 55 -14.13 0.15 7.73
CA PRO A 55 -14.90 1.35 7.99
C PRO A 55 -14.33 2.08 9.21
N GLY A 56 -14.12 3.38 9.08
CA GLY A 56 -13.57 4.19 10.18
C GLY A 56 -12.09 3.98 10.50
N GLY A 57 -11.33 3.25 9.68
CA GLY A 57 -9.92 2.91 9.93
C GLY A 57 -9.04 4.09 10.34
N SER A 58 -9.23 5.25 9.70
CA SER A 58 -8.47 6.46 10.04
C SER A 58 -9.06 7.28 11.19
N ARG A 59 -10.14 6.83 11.86
CA ARG A 59 -10.85 7.63 12.88
C ARG A 59 -9.95 7.99 14.05
N LYS A 60 -9.27 7.02 14.65
CA LYS A 60 -8.37 7.23 15.80
C LYS A 60 -7.24 8.22 15.48
N ARG A 61 -6.64 8.10 14.27
CA ARG A 61 -5.58 9.02 13.83
C ARG A 61 -6.11 10.43 13.62
N ARG A 62 -7.35 10.60 13.12
CA ARG A 62 -8.00 11.91 12.96
C ARG A 62 -8.43 12.54 14.29
N GLU A 63 -8.78 11.74 15.28
CA GLU A 63 -9.04 12.22 16.65
C GLU A 63 -7.78 12.79 17.28
N GLN A 64 -6.63 12.16 17.09
CA GLN A 64 -5.33 12.63 17.56
C GLN A 64 -4.81 13.82 16.74
N ASN A 65 -5.01 13.80 15.43
CA ASN A 65 -4.58 14.87 14.53
C ASN A 65 -5.67 15.15 13.48
N LYS A 66 -6.43 16.23 13.70
CA LYS A 66 -7.52 16.65 12.80
C LYS A 66 -7.05 16.94 11.37
N ASN A 67 -5.77 17.21 11.18
CA ASN A 67 -5.17 17.46 9.86
C ASN A 67 -4.79 16.18 9.13
N TYR A 68 -4.80 15.03 9.80
CA TYR A 68 -4.45 13.74 9.19
C TYR A 68 -5.39 13.41 8.03
N LYS A 69 -4.83 13.23 6.84
CA LYS A 69 -5.56 13.02 5.57
C LYS A 69 -6.59 14.12 5.24
N ALA A 70 -6.53 15.30 5.90
CA ALA A 70 -7.39 16.43 5.59
C ALA A 70 -7.03 17.00 4.22
N GLY A 71 -8.05 17.33 3.41
CA GLY A 71 -7.84 17.86 2.06
C GLY A 71 -7.34 16.84 1.04
N ARG A 72 -7.34 15.54 1.37
CA ARG A 72 -7.02 14.47 0.42
C ARG A 72 -7.95 14.59 -0.79
N LYS A 73 -7.36 14.70 -1.99
CA LYS A 73 -8.14 14.82 -3.23
C LYS A 73 -8.98 13.55 -3.43
N PRO A 74 -10.21 13.68 -3.96
CA PRO A 74 -11.01 12.52 -4.34
C PRO A 74 -10.22 11.59 -5.26
N ILE A 75 -10.57 10.30 -5.21
CA ILE A 75 -9.99 9.30 -6.11
C ILE A 75 -10.22 9.76 -7.55
N ARG A 76 -9.17 9.72 -8.35
CA ARG A 76 -9.24 10.08 -9.76
C ARG A 76 -10.18 9.10 -10.49
N VAL A 77 -11.01 9.66 -11.33
CA VAL A 77 -11.85 8.86 -12.24
C VAL A 77 -11.07 8.49 -13.50
N ASN A 78 -11.51 7.45 -14.18
CA ASN A 78 -10.92 7.02 -15.45
C ASN A 78 -11.39 7.99 -16.56
N ARG A 79 -10.44 8.68 -17.19
CA ARG A 79 -10.73 9.67 -18.25
C ARG A 79 -10.96 9.03 -19.63
N GLN A 80 -10.85 7.72 -19.73
CA GLN A 80 -11.03 6.99 -20.99
C GLN A 80 -12.45 6.40 -21.12
N THR A 81 -13.39 6.83 -20.30
CA THR A 81 -14.80 6.43 -20.34
C THR A 81 -15.68 7.66 -20.57
N ASP A 82 -16.83 7.47 -21.24
CA ASP A 82 -17.81 8.53 -21.48
C ASP A 82 -18.76 8.76 -20.28
N MET A 83 -18.48 8.13 -19.14
CA MET A 83 -19.28 8.26 -17.92
C MET A 83 -18.99 9.58 -17.20
N THR A 84 -20.02 10.17 -16.59
CA THR A 84 -19.84 11.27 -15.65
C THR A 84 -19.07 10.84 -14.40
N ASP A 85 -18.51 11.78 -13.67
CA ASP A 85 -17.78 11.50 -12.41
C ASP A 85 -18.65 10.73 -11.39
N GLU A 86 -19.94 11.04 -11.31
CA GLU A 86 -20.88 10.38 -10.42
C GLU A 86 -21.13 8.93 -10.85
N GLN A 87 -21.38 8.72 -12.14
CA GLN A 87 -21.54 7.38 -12.70
C GLN A 87 -20.29 6.53 -12.51
N GLN A 88 -19.10 7.12 -12.69
CA GLN A 88 -17.85 6.42 -12.46
C GLN A 88 -17.65 6.03 -10.99
N ARG A 89 -18.04 6.90 -10.05
CA ARG A 89 -17.96 6.59 -8.60
C ARG A 89 -18.92 5.45 -8.23
N SER A 90 -20.14 5.47 -8.74
CA SER A 90 -21.09 4.37 -8.55
C SER A 90 -20.59 3.06 -9.16
N ASN A 91 -20.04 3.13 -10.37
CA ASN A 91 -19.43 1.98 -11.03
C ASN A 91 -18.20 1.47 -10.28
N MET A 92 -17.38 2.36 -9.72
CA MET A 92 -16.22 1.98 -8.89
C MET A 92 -16.64 1.13 -7.70
N VAL A 93 -17.66 1.56 -6.96
CA VAL A 93 -18.20 0.79 -5.83
C VAL A 93 -18.75 -0.56 -6.29
N TRP A 94 -19.50 -0.57 -7.38
CA TRP A 94 -20.05 -1.80 -7.96
C TRP A 94 -18.94 -2.78 -8.35
N GLN A 95 -17.89 -2.33 -9.03
CA GLN A 95 -16.75 -3.18 -9.39
C GLN A 95 -16.03 -3.73 -8.15
N GLN A 96 -15.89 -2.90 -7.09
CA GLN A 96 -15.26 -3.33 -5.84
C GLN A 96 -16.06 -4.45 -5.16
N LEU A 97 -17.39 -4.32 -5.10
CA LEU A 97 -18.26 -5.35 -4.55
C LEU A 97 -18.16 -6.65 -5.35
N ARG A 98 -18.20 -6.57 -6.69
CA ARG A 98 -18.02 -7.73 -7.56
C ARG A 98 -16.64 -8.37 -7.41
N LEU A 99 -15.60 -7.55 -7.22
CA LEU A 99 -14.25 -8.06 -6.97
C LEU A 99 -14.20 -8.88 -5.67
N ILE A 100 -14.81 -8.39 -4.59
CA ILE A 100 -14.88 -9.12 -3.31
C ILE A 100 -15.60 -10.46 -3.51
N GLU A 101 -16.72 -10.48 -4.23
CA GLU A 101 -17.46 -11.70 -4.53
C GLU A 101 -16.60 -12.72 -5.32
N TYR A 102 -15.91 -12.26 -6.37
CA TYR A 102 -15.03 -13.15 -7.15
C TYR A 102 -13.84 -13.66 -6.34
N LEU A 103 -13.29 -12.84 -5.44
CA LEU A 103 -12.21 -13.28 -4.57
C LEU A 103 -12.66 -14.32 -3.55
N ASN A 104 -13.96 -14.36 -3.16
CA ASN A 104 -14.50 -15.41 -2.30
C ASN A 104 -14.53 -16.80 -2.98
N GLU A 105 -14.53 -16.82 -4.33
CA GLU A 105 -14.48 -18.07 -5.10
C GLU A 105 -13.03 -18.55 -5.36
N LEU A 106 -12.03 -17.80 -4.92
CA LEU A 106 -10.62 -18.12 -5.10
C LEU A 106 -9.99 -18.58 -3.77
N PRO A 107 -8.91 -19.37 -3.81
CA PRO A 107 -8.18 -19.79 -2.61
C PRO A 107 -7.33 -18.66 -2.04
N VAL A 108 -7.97 -17.55 -1.69
CA VAL A 108 -7.35 -16.38 -1.07
C VAL A 108 -8.05 -16.06 0.25
N ILE A 109 -7.32 -15.47 1.18
CA ILE A 109 -7.84 -15.01 2.46
C ILE A 109 -8.13 -13.52 2.32
N GLN A 110 -9.39 -13.12 2.47
CA GLN A 110 -9.77 -11.72 2.54
C GLN A 110 -9.91 -11.28 4.00
N LEU A 111 -9.25 -10.18 4.38
CA LEU A 111 -9.32 -9.62 5.74
C LEU A 111 -9.73 -8.15 5.70
N ARG A 112 -10.63 -7.80 6.62
CA ARG A 112 -11.05 -6.43 6.90
C ARG A 112 -11.41 -6.32 8.37
N PHE A 113 -10.89 -5.34 9.07
CA PHE A 113 -11.19 -5.07 10.47
C PHE A 113 -11.77 -3.67 10.59
N ASP A 114 -12.89 -3.56 11.30
CA ASP A 114 -13.51 -2.26 11.56
C ASP A 114 -12.58 -1.39 12.40
N GLU A 115 -12.54 -0.09 12.07
CA GLU A 115 -11.70 0.92 12.73
C GLU A 115 -10.18 0.72 12.59
N VAL A 116 -9.75 -0.16 11.68
CA VAL A 116 -8.33 -0.43 11.38
C VAL A 116 -8.05 -0.16 9.91
N GLU A 117 -6.97 0.54 9.61
CA GLU A 117 -6.49 0.72 8.24
C GLU A 117 -5.80 -0.57 7.74
N ALA A 118 -5.85 -0.82 6.44
CA ALA A 118 -5.17 -1.97 5.84
C ALA A 118 -3.68 -2.01 6.17
N ASP A 119 -3.04 -0.84 6.23
CA ASP A 119 -1.61 -0.69 6.53
C ASP A 119 -1.24 -1.30 7.89
N ASP A 120 -2.07 -1.09 8.91
CA ASP A 120 -1.86 -1.65 10.26
C ASP A 120 -2.00 -3.17 10.26
N VAL A 121 -2.98 -3.69 9.52
CA VAL A 121 -3.20 -5.15 9.39
C VAL A 121 -2.04 -5.80 8.62
N ILE A 122 -1.56 -5.16 7.55
CA ILE A 122 -0.39 -5.62 6.78
C ILE A 122 0.86 -5.64 7.67
N ALA A 123 1.09 -4.56 8.43
CA ALA A 123 2.23 -4.48 9.36
C ALA A 123 2.15 -5.60 10.42
N PHE A 124 0.98 -5.79 11.03
CA PHE A 124 0.76 -6.88 11.99
C PHE A 124 1.02 -8.26 11.37
N ALA A 125 0.50 -8.51 10.15
CA ALA A 125 0.69 -9.79 9.48
C ALA A 125 2.16 -10.09 9.14
N THR A 126 2.97 -9.06 8.86
CA THR A 126 4.41 -9.26 8.59
C THR A 126 5.22 -9.53 9.84
N GLN A 127 4.75 -9.12 11.02
CA GLN A 127 5.48 -9.18 12.29
C GLN A 127 4.99 -10.25 13.26
N THR A 128 3.86 -10.91 12.95
CA THR A 128 3.29 -11.94 13.83
C THR A 128 4.16 -13.20 13.85
N GLU A 129 4.32 -13.80 15.01
CA GLU A 129 5.06 -15.06 15.20
C GLU A 129 4.51 -16.22 14.36
N GLN A 130 3.21 -16.16 14.00
CA GLN A 130 2.57 -17.18 13.15
C GLN A 130 3.25 -17.30 11.77
N PHE A 131 3.80 -16.21 11.24
CA PHE A 131 4.46 -16.16 9.93
C PHE A 131 5.98 -15.96 10.02
N LYS A 132 6.56 -16.21 11.19
CA LYS A 132 8.01 -16.21 11.36
C LYS A 132 8.66 -17.32 10.51
N GLY A 133 9.73 -17.00 9.83
CA GLY A 133 10.40 -17.91 8.90
C GLY A 133 9.73 -18.02 7.51
N TRP A 134 8.62 -17.29 7.29
CA TRP A 134 7.99 -17.22 5.97
C TRP A 134 8.57 -16.07 5.16
N GLU A 135 8.80 -16.31 3.88
CA GLU A 135 9.05 -15.21 2.94
C GLU A 135 7.75 -14.45 2.68
N LYS A 136 7.75 -13.16 2.98
CA LYS A 136 6.58 -12.28 2.86
C LYS A 136 6.78 -11.27 1.75
N VAL A 137 5.85 -11.23 0.79
CA VAL A 137 5.84 -10.24 -0.28
C VAL A 137 4.63 -9.32 -0.09
N ILE A 138 4.88 -8.07 0.31
CA ILE A 138 3.85 -7.02 0.35
C ILE A 138 3.67 -6.48 -1.07
N VAL A 139 2.44 -6.39 -1.54
CA VAL A 139 2.10 -5.82 -2.85
C VAL A 139 1.37 -4.50 -2.62
N SER A 140 2.09 -3.40 -2.69
CA SER A 140 1.54 -2.04 -2.58
C SER A 140 2.47 -1.03 -3.25
N SER A 141 1.95 0.13 -3.59
CA SER A 141 2.76 1.25 -4.05
C SER A 141 3.09 2.24 -2.94
N ASP A 142 2.57 2.01 -1.76
CA ASP A 142 2.87 2.84 -0.61
C ASP A 142 4.33 2.66 -0.16
N LYS A 143 4.99 3.77 0.09
CA LYS A 143 6.39 3.79 0.56
C LYS A 143 6.50 3.52 2.05
N ASP A 144 5.41 3.66 2.78
CA ASP A 144 5.43 3.46 4.22
C ASP A 144 5.71 1.99 4.58
N PHE A 145 5.42 1.07 3.66
CA PHE A 145 5.81 -0.34 3.80
C PHE A 145 7.31 -0.62 3.66
N LEU A 146 8.11 0.34 3.18
CA LEU A 146 9.58 0.18 3.16
C LEU A 146 10.16 -0.07 4.54
N GLN A 147 9.53 0.46 5.59
CA GLN A 147 9.92 0.22 6.98
C GLN A 147 9.73 -1.23 7.46
N LEU A 148 8.91 -2.01 6.75
CA LEU A 148 8.62 -3.41 7.10
C LEU A 148 9.54 -4.40 6.39
N CYS A 149 10.40 -3.92 5.46
CA CYS A 149 11.31 -4.78 4.74
C CYS A 149 12.47 -5.22 5.63
N ASP A 150 12.65 -6.53 5.74
CA ASP A 150 13.69 -7.18 6.51
C ASP A 150 14.26 -8.40 5.77
N GLY A 151 14.88 -9.34 6.48
CA GLY A 151 15.41 -10.58 5.89
C GLY A 151 14.35 -11.54 5.34
N GLU A 152 13.08 -11.38 5.75
CA GLU A 152 11.96 -12.24 5.35
C GLU A 152 10.87 -11.49 4.57
N THR A 153 10.83 -10.18 4.63
CA THR A 153 9.77 -9.33 4.07
C THR A 153 10.30 -8.41 2.98
N VAL A 154 9.66 -8.43 1.83
CA VAL A 154 9.98 -7.53 0.70
C VAL A 154 8.73 -6.78 0.24
N LEU A 155 8.92 -5.58 -0.33
CA LEU A 155 7.86 -4.79 -0.92
C LEU A 155 7.94 -4.83 -2.44
N PHE A 156 6.93 -5.40 -3.09
CA PHE A 156 6.75 -5.28 -4.53
C PHE A 156 5.87 -4.07 -4.84
N ARG A 157 6.42 -3.14 -5.62
CA ARG A 157 5.71 -1.94 -6.10
C ARG A 157 5.26 -2.12 -7.55
N PRO A 158 3.97 -2.38 -7.80
CA PRO A 158 3.48 -2.80 -9.12
C PRO A 158 3.71 -1.79 -10.24
N ILE A 159 3.69 -0.47 -9.95
CA ILE A 159 3.89 0.57 -10.97
C ILE A 159 5.32 0.58 -11.46
N GLN A 160 6.25 0.59 -10.54
CA GLN A 160 7.68 0.63 -10.83
C GLN A 160 8.19 -0.74 -11.28
N LYS A 161 7.37 -1.79 -11.11
CA LYS A 161 7.76 -3.20 -11.31
C LYS A 161 9.05 -3.51 -10.56
N LYS A 162 9.20 -2.93 -9.37
CA LYS A 162 10.41 -3.02 -8.54
C LYS A 162 10.11 -3.74 -7.24
N VAL A 163 10.98 -4.68 -6.89
CA VAL A 163 11.03 -5.28 -5.56
C VAL A 163 12.00 -4.47 -4.70
N HIS A 164 11.55 -4.07 -3.52
CA HIS A 164 12.38 -3.46 -2.51
C HIS A 164 12.70 -4.49 -1.43
N THR A 165 13.97 -4.78 -1.27
CA THR A 165 14.54 -5.59 -0.20
C THR A 165 15.22 -4.67 0.81
N GLN A 166 15.53 -5.16 1.99
CA GLN A 166 16.32 -4.41 2.98
C GLN A 166 17.60 -3.83 2.37
N VAL A 167 18.34 -4.63 1.59
CA VAL A 167 19.62 -4.22 0.97
C VAL A 167 19.43 -3.05 0.01
N ASN A 168 18.52 -3.19 -0.97
CA ASN A 168 18.36 -2.14 -1.97
C ASN A 168 17.65 -0.88 -1.43
N ILE A 169 16.95 -0.96 -0.30
CA ILE A 169 16.43 0.23 0.39
C ILE A 169 17.58 1.05 0.97
N VAL A 170 18.55 0.39 1.60
CA VAL A 170 19.76 1.07 2.09
C VAL A 170 20.55 1.69 0.93
N GLU A 171 20.67 1.00 -0.20
CA GLU A 171 21.35 1.52 -1.39
C GLU A 171 20.61 2.73 -2.00
N ASP A 172 19.27 2.66 -2.11
CA ASP A 172 18.45 3.69 -2.76
C ASP A 172 18.28 4.95 -1.89
N PHE A 173 18.19 4.80 -0.56
CA PHE A 173 17.79 5.87 0.34
C PHE A 173 18.87 6.25 1.36
N ASP A 174 19.91 5.45 1.52
CA ASP A 174 20.93 5.59 2.56
C ASP A 174 20.34 5.55 4.00
N ILE A 175 19.23 4.83 4.13
CA ILE A 175 18.44 4.65 5.36
C ILE A 175 18.09 3.17 5.48
N HIS A 176 18.36 2.57 6.64
CA HIS A 176 17.94 1.21 6.95
C HIS A 176 16.42 1.16 7.16
N PRO A 177 15.69 0.12 6.68
CA PRO A 177 14.23 -0.01 6.86
C PRO A 177 13.76 0.22 8.29
N ARG A 178 14.46 -0.29 9.28
CA ARG A 178 14.20 -0.12 10.71
C ARG A 178 14.12 1.35 11.15
N ASN A 179 14.91 2.22 10.52
CA ASN A 179 14.97 3.65 10.79
C ASN A 179 14.10 4.48 9.82
N PHE A 180 13.41 3.82 8.88
CA PHE A 180 12.66 4.51 7.84
C PHE A 180 11.49 5.32 8.41
N ALA A 181 10.80 4.81 9.44
CA ALA A 181 9.73 5.52 10.13
C ALA A 181 10.24 6.84 10.77
N MET A 182 11.41 6.79 11.44
CA MET A 182 12.02 8.00 12.02
C MET A 182 12.39 9.03 10.95
N ALA A 183 13.02 8.59 9.87
CA ALA A 183 13.33 9.47 8.74
C ALA A 183 12.07 10.09 8.13
N ARG A 184 10.97 9.34 8.02
CA ARG A 184 9.67 9.82 7.56
C ARG A 184 9.04 10.80 8.53
N ALA A 185 9.16 10.59 9.83
CA ALA A 185 8.67 11.54 10.84
C ALA A 185 9.36 12.91 10.71
N ILE A 186 10.67 12.93 10.44
CA ILE A 186 11.42 14.17 10.19
C ILE A 186 11.04 14.79 8.84
N ALA A 187 10.95 13.99 7.77
CA ALA A 187 10.62 14.48 6.43
C ALA A 187 9.18 14.98 6.30
N GLY A 188 8.27 14.43 7.12
CA GLY A 188 6.85 14.60 6.99
C GLY A 188 6.24 13.78 5.85
N ASP A 189 4.92 13.81 5.76
CA ASP A 189 4.15 13.20 4.69
C ASP A 189 3.10 14.16 4.11
N PRO A 190 3.39 14.79 2.97
CA PRO A 190 2.42 15.65 2.31
C PRO A 190 1.15 14.92 1.86
N SER A 191 1.21 13.60 1.59
CA SER A 191 0.04 12.83 1.16
C SER A 191 -0.97 12.66 2.29
N ASP A 192 -0.49 12.61 3.52
CA ASP A 192 -1.29 12.51 4.74
C ASP A 192 -1.43 13.85 5.49
N ASN A 193 -0.97 14.94 4.84
CA ASN A 193 -0.98 16.29 5.41
C ASN A 193 -0.19 16.39 6.74
N LEU A 194 0.88 15.63 6.84
CA LEU A 194 1.82 15.66 7.97
C LEU A 194 3.01 16.54 7.61
N LYS A 195 3.19 17.62 8.36
CA LYS A 195 4.30 18.55 8.13
C LYS A 195 5.59 17.97 8.74
N GLY A 196 6.64 17.95 7.94
CA GLY A 196 8.00 17.67 8.41
C GLY A 196 8.82 18.94 8.57
N VAL A 197 10.13 18.75 8.79
CA VAL A 197 11.09 19.84 8.84
C VAL A 197 11.20 20.47 7.45
N PRO A 198 11.06 21.79 7.31
CA PRO A 198 11.15 22.45 6.01
C PRO A 198 12.47 22.14 5.28
N ARG A 199 12.38 21.79 4.01
CA ARG A 199 13.50 21.45 3.12
C ARG A 199 14.28 20.18 3.52
N ALA A 200 13.82 19.40 4.49
CA ALA A 200 14.43 18.14 4.91
C ALA A 200 13.75 16.94 4.23
N GLY A 201 14.08 16.68 2.97
CA GLY A 201 13.70 15.43 2.31
C GLY A 201 14.57 14.25 2.76
N LEU A 202 14.15 13.01 2.48
CA LEU A 202 14.86 11.80 2.91
C LEU A 202 16.36 11.80 2.58
N LYS A 203 16.77 12.30 1.41
CA LYS A 203 18.20 12.41 1.05
C LYS A 203 18.96 13.38 1.95
N THR A 204 18.35 14.50 2.31
CA THR A 204 18.97 15.47 3.22
C THR A 204 19.09 14.90 4.62
N ILE A 205 18.06 14.17 5.07
CA ILE A 205 18.04 13.51 6.37
C ILE A 205 19.11 12.43 6.45
N ALA A 206 19.18 11.54 5.46
CA ALA A 206 20.20 10.50 5.40
C ALA A 206 21.63 11.07 5.44
N LYS A 207 21.87 12.18 4.72
CA LYS A 207 23.16 12.86 4.71
C LYS A 207 23.55 13.47 6.06
N ASN A 208 22.56 13.99 6.80
CA ASN A 208 22.83 14.67 8.07
C ASN A 208 22.84 13.71 9.27
N PHE A 209 22.20 12.55 9.14
CA PHE A 209 22.03 11.54 10.20
C PHE A 209 22.50 10.18 9.69
N ASN A 210 23.82 10.02 9.54
CA ASN A 210 24.45 8.81 8.97
C ASN A 210 24.10 7.52 9.74
N PHE A 211 23.81 7.61 11.02
CA PHE A 211 23.42 6.48 11.86
C PHE A 211 22.11 5.83 11.42
N LEU A 212 21.25 6.54 10.68
CA LEU A 212 20.01 5.96 10.12
C LEU A 212 20.25 4.84 9.11
N ARG A 213 21.48 4.71 8.60
CA ARG A 213 21.90 3.62 7.71
C ARG A 213 22.18 2.31 8.44
N GLU A 214 22.46 2.38 9.74
CA GLU A 214 22.87 1.23 10.55
C GLU A 214 21.68 0.30 10.85
N ASP A 215 21.95 -1.00 10.96
CA ASP A 215 20.98 -2.01 11.38
C ASP A 215 20.82 -2.01 12.91
N LYS A 216 20.48 -0.87 13.45
CA LYS A 216 20.09 -0.69 14.86
C LYS A 216 18.98 0.37 14.93
N ASP A 217 18.15 0.30 15.96
CA ASP A 217 17.12 1.31 16.17
C ASP A 217 17.78 2.64 16.57
N ALA A 218 17.55 3.67 15.75
CA ALA A 218 17.96 5.02 16.08
C ALA A 218 17.10 5.58 17.22
N THR A 219 17.70 6.36 18.08
CA THR A 219 17.01 6.97 19.23
C THR A 219 16.85 8.48 19.02
N LEU A 220 15.90 9.09 19.75
CA LEU A 220 15.71 10.55 19.72
C LEU A 220 16.88 11.33 20.37
N GLN A 221 17.83 10.64 21.00
CA GLN A 221 19.00 11.24 21.64
C GLN A 221 20.22 11.30 20.70
N GLU A 222 20.23 10.50 19.65
CA GLU A 222 21.24 10.51 18.57
C GLU A 222 20.92 11.58 17.53
#